data_e85f519a0848dd4275ec3e2b195923db
#
_entry.id   e85f519a0848dd4275ec3e2b195923db
#
_cell.length_a   1.000
_cell.length_b   1.000
_cell.length_c   1.000
_cell.angle_alpha   90.00
_cell.angle_beta   90.00
_cell.angle_gamma   90.00
#
_symmetry.space_group_name_H-M   'P 1'
#
loop_
_entity.id
_entity.type
_entity.pdbx_description
1 polymer ?
#
loop_
_entity_poly.entity_id
_entity_poly.type
_entity_poly.pdbx_seq_one_letter_code
_entity_poly.pdbx_strand_id
1 'polypeptide(L)'
;MNIVIIVTGSIVGVAYLTELFISDYSGVQYESYAFINRFSGPLAWSYWCMMTCNVISPQLFWFKKLRTNLSFTFFMSIIVNIGMWFERFVIIVTSIHRDYLPAAWGEFKASFIDIGMFIGTIGIFFTLFLLFARFFPVLALNELKTILKTSGESYKNQQNVH
;
A
#
# COMPACT_ATOMS: atom_id res chain seq x y z
N MET A 1 -12.12 10.00 5.76
CA MET A 1 -11.12 9.03 5.30
C MET A 1 -9.89 9.70 4.67
N ASN A 2 -10.01 10.59 3.69
CA ASN A 2 -8.85 11.17 2.99
C ASN A 2 -7.86 11.97 3.88
N ILE A 3 -8.31 12.53 5.01
CA ILE A 3 -7.43 13.18 6.00
C ILE A 3 -6.54 12.14 6.70
N VAL A 4 -7.09 10.97 7.00
CA VAL A 4 -6.31 9.87 7.59
C VAL A 4 -5.19 9.41 6.65
N ILE A 5 -5.47 9.36 5.35
CA ILE A 5 -4.47 9.02 4.32
C ILE A 5 -3.31 10.04 4.30
N ILE A 6 -3.60 11.34 4.45
CA ILE A 6 -2.55 12.37 4.55
C ILE A 6 -1.67 12.13 5.78
N VAL A 7 -2.31 11.92 6.93
CA VAL A 7 -1.58 11.73 8.20
C VAL A 7 -0.71 10.47 8.13
N THR A 8 -1.27 9.34 7.70
CA THR A 8 -0.53 8.09 7.57
C THR A 8 0.59 8.19 6.53
N GLY A 9 0.35 8.79 5.36
CA GLY A 9 1.38 9.02 4.35
C GLY A 9 2.50 9.95 4.83
N SER A 10 2.17 10.95 5.66
CA SER A 10 3.18 11.83 6.27
C SER A 10 4.02 11.08 7.31
N ILE A 11 3.40 10.24 8.15
CA ILE A 11 4.11 9.38 9.11
C ILE A 11 5.07 8.43 8.39
N VAL A 12 4.62 7.79 7.32
CA VAL A 12 5.45 6.93 6.48
C VAL A 12 6.63 7.70 5.89
N GLY A 13 6.39 8.92 5.39
CA GLY A 13 7.45 9.79 4.88
C GLY A 13 8.51 10.13 5.95
N VAL A 14 8.07 10.47 7.16
CA VAL A 14 8.99 10.72 8.30
C VAL A 14 9.76 9.46 8.66
N ALA A 15 9.12 8.29 8.66
CA ALA A 15 9.78 7.01 8.95
C ALA A 15 10.92 6.73 7.95
N TYR A 16 10.69 6.93 6.65
CA TYR A 16 11.75 6.76 5.64
C TYR A 16 12.89 7.77 5.78
N LEU A 17 12.58 9.03 6.12
CA LEU A 17 13.60 10.04 6.40
C LEU A 17 14.43 9.68 7.64
N THR A 18 13.78 9.16 8.67
CA THR A 18 14.45 8.71 9.89
C THR A 18 15.35 7.50 9.61
N GLU A 19 14.88 6.54 8.82
CA GLU A 19 15.67 5.37 8.41
C GLU A 19 16.93 5.80 7.63
N LEU A 20 16.78 6.75 6.70
CA LEU A 20 17.90 7.32 5.96
C LEU A 20 18.90 8.02 6.91
N PHE A 21 18.40 8.83 7.83
CA PHE A 21 19.24 9.54 8.78
C PHE A 21 20.01 8.57 9.69
N ILE A 22 19.36 7.54 10.21
CA ILE A 22 20.00 6.53 11.07
C ILE A 22 21.09 5.80 10.28
N SER A 23 20.83 5.43 9.03
CA SER A 23 21.81 4.74 8.18
C SER A 23 23.07 5.57 7.93
N ASP A 24 22.92 6.87 7.76
CA ASP A 24 24.05 7.79 7.55
C ASP A 24 24.79 8.07 8.87
N TYR A 25 24.03 8.28 9.95
CA TYR A 25 24.58 8.61 11.28
C TYR A 25 25.27 7.43 11.97
N SER A 26 24.82 6.21 11.74
CA SER A 26 25.39 5.00 12.38
C SER A 26 26.86 4.75 12.01
N GLY A 27 27.31 5.31 10.89
CA GLY A 27 28.70 5.14 10.41
C GLY A 27 29.05 3.71 10.01
N VAL A 28 28.08 2.80 9.98
CA VAL A 28 28.28 1.42 9.54
C VAL A 28 28.33 1.39 8.02
N GLN A 29 29.50 1.12 7.47
CA GLN A 29 29.74 1.13 6.02
C GLN A 29 28.78 0.23 5.24
N TYR A 30 28.39 -0.91 5.80
CA TYR A 30 27.50 -1.88 5.14
C TYR A 30 26.05 -1.35 5.05
N GLU A 31 25.55 -0.69 6.08
CA GLU A 31 24.22 -0.08 6.06
C GLU A 31 24.16 1.09 5.09
N SER A 32 25.12 2.00 5.19
CA SER A 32 25.25 3.14 4.29
C SER A 32 25.33 2.70 2.83
N TYR A 33 26.12 1.65 2.54
CA TYR A 33 26.21 1.08 1.20
C TYR A 33 24.88 0.48 0.71
N ALA A 34 24.15 -0.22 1.58
CA ALA A 34 22.85 -0.80 1.22
C ALA A 34 21.83 0.29 0.83
N PHE A 35 21.85 1.43 1.55
CA PHE A 35 20.98 2.57 1.24
C PHE A 35 21.42 3.26 -0.06
N ILE A 36 22.70 3.53 -0.25
CA ILE A 36 23.22 4.12 -1.51
C ILE A 36 22.86 3.23 -2.70
N ASN A 37 22.96 1.93 -2.54
CA ASN A 37 22.59 0.98 -3.59
C ASN A 37 21.08 0.97 -3.89
N ARG A 38 20.21 1.25 -2.90
CA ARG A 38 18.77 1.45 -3.14
C ARG A 38 18.49 2.70 -3.96
N PHE A 39 19.24 3.80 -3.72
CA PHE A 39 19.09 5.06 -4.44
C PHE A 39 19.64 5.06 -5.85
N SER A 40 20.81 4.44 -6.07
CA SER A 40 21.58 4.54 -7.31
C SER A 40 21.86 3.19 -7.97
N GLY A 41 21.42 2.08 -7.38
CA GLY A 41 21.67 0.73 -7.88
C GLY A 41 20.73 0.33 -9.03
N PRO A 42 20.86 -0.90 -9.52
CA PRO A 42 20.09 -1.42 -10.66
C PRO A 42 18.58 -1.46 -10.41
N LEU A 43 18.16 -1.49 -9.15
CA LEU A 43 16.77 -1.49 -8.72
C LEU A 43 16.27 -0.13 -8.20
N ALA A 44 17.04 0.95 -8.41
CA ALA A 44 16.71 2.30 -7.96
C ALA A 44 15.33 2.76 -8.50
N TRP A 45 14.96 2.38 -9.71
CA TRP A 45 13.66 2.72 -10.30
C TRP A 45 12.47 2.24 -9.44
N SER A 46 12.57 1.06 -8.84
CA SER A 46 11.50 0.52 -7.99
C SER A 46 11.40 1.27 -6.65
N TYR A 47 12.53 1.67 -6.09
CA TYR A 47 12.60 2.51 -4.89
C TYR A 47 11.95 3.89 -5.13
N TRP A 48 12.29 4.55 -6.22
CA TRP A 48 11.70 5.85 -6.56
C TRP A 48 10.21 5.76 -6.88
N CYS A 49 9.77 4.68 -7.54
CA CYS A 49 8.35 4.41 -7.75
C CYS A 49 7.61 4.25 -6.41
N MET A 50 8.16 3.47 -5.48
CA MET A 50 7.62 3.30 -4.14
C MET A 50 7.49 4.64 -3.41
N MET A 51 8.57 5.45 -3.37
CA MET A 51 8.58 6.75 -2.69
C MET A 51 7.53 7.71 -3.29
N THR A 52 7.42 7.74 -4.61
CA THR A 52 6.45 8.59 -5.29
C THR A 52 5.03 8.16 -4.96
N CYS A 53 4.72 6.87 -5.02
CA CYS A 53 3.38 6.36 -4.79
C CYS A 53 2.97 6.43 -3.30
N ASN A 54 3.87 6.14 -2.35
CA ASN A 54 3.51 6.03 -0.93
C ASN A 54 3.68 7.35 -0.15
N VAL A 55 4.62 8.19 -0.53
CA VAL A 55 4.93 9.43 0.21
C VAL A 55 4.38 10.65 -0.52
N ILE A 56 4.71 10.81 -1.81
CA ILE A 56 4.36 12.02 -2.56
C ILE A 56 2.87 12.02 -2.93
N SER A 57 2.35 10.90 -3.41
CA SER A 57 0.95 10.80 -3.85
C SER A 57 -0.06 11.16 -2.76
N PRO A 58 0.02 10.68 -1.51
CA PRO A 58 -0.90 11.07 -0.45
C PRO A 58 -0.86 12.55 -0.11
N GLN A 59 0.26 13.24 -0.36
CA GLN A 59 0.36 14.68 -0.10
C GLN A 59 -0.53 15.52 -1.03
N LEU A 60 -0.93 14.99 -2.19
CA LEU A 60 -1.87 15.68 -3.07
C LEU A 60 -3.25 15.91 -2.44
N PHE A 61 -3.62 15.13 -1.44
CA PHE A 61 -4.88 15.32 -0.70
C PHE A 61 -4.89 16.56 0.21
N TRP A 62 -3.76 17.30 0.36
CA TRP A 62 -3.77 18.60 1.01
C TRP A 62 -4.67 19.60 0.25
N PHE A 63 -4.75 19.48 -1.06
CA PHE A 63 -5.65 20.31 -1.86
C PHE A 63 -7.11 19.89 -1.66
N LYS A 64 -7.93 20.79 -1.11
CA LYS A 64 -9.36 20.54 -0.81
C LYS A 64 -10.14 20.06 -2.03
N LYS A 65 -9.86 20.60 -3.23
CA LYS A 65 -10.52 20.21 -4.49
C LYS A 65 -10.28 18.73 -4.83
N LEU A 66 -9.07 18.23 -4.62
CA LEU A 66 -8.70 16.85 -4.92
C LEU A 66 -9.26 15.89 -3.87
N ARG A 67 -9.26 16.33 -2.60
CA ARG A 67 -9.75 15.53 -1.47
C ARG A 67 -11.26 15.25 -1.52
N THR A 68 -12.04 16.13 -2.14
CA THR A 68 -13.50 15.97 -2.24
C THR A 68 -13.95 15.23 -3.49
N ASN A 69 -13.07 15.00 -4.45
CA ASN A 69 -13.37 14.31 -5.70
C ASN A 69 -13.28 12.79 -5.52
N LEU A 70 -14.39 12.09 -5.70
CA LEU A 70 -14.49 10.64 -5.55
C LEU A 70 -13.64 9.88 -6.58
N SER A 71 -13.68 10.32 -7.83
CA SER A 71 -12.90 9.71 -8.92
C SER A 71 -11.40 9.83 -8.64
N PHE A 72 -10.94 11.00 -8.18
CA PHE A 72 -9.55 11.19 -7.80
C PHE A 72 -9.14 10.27 -6.65
N THR A 73 -9.98 10.13 -5.63
CA THR A 73 -9.73 9.23 -4.50
C THR A 73 -9.62 7.77 -4.96
N PHE A 74 -10.44 7.35 -5.91
CA PHE A 74 -10.37 6.00 -6.48
C PHE A 74 -9.04 5.74 -7.20
N PHE A 75 -8.61 6.65 -8.06
CA PHE A 75 -7.31 6.53 -8.75
C PHE A 75 -6.13 6.54 -7.78
N MET A 76 -6.18 7.40 -6.77
CA MET A 76 -5.15 7.45 -5.73
C MET A 76 -5.08 6.16 -4.91
N SER A 77 -6.19 5.52 -4.64
CA SER A 77 -6.24 4.20 -3.99
C SER A 77 -5.46 3.15 -4.79
N ILE A 78 -5.61 3.14 -6.11
CA ILE A 78 -4.86 2.22 -6.98
C ILE A 78 -3.36 2.54 -6.93
N ILE A 79 -2.99 3.82 -7.03
CA ILE A 79 -1.59 4.26 -6.99
C ILE A 79 -0.92 3.86 -5.68
N VAL A 80 -1.58 4.08 -4.54
CA VAL A 80 -1.06 3.70 -3.23
C VAL A 80 -0.92 2.17 -3.11
N ASN A 81 -1.89 1.39 -3.63
CA ASN A 81 -1.77 -0.07 -3.65
C ASN A 81 -0.56 -0.55 -4.48
N ILE A 82 -0.31 0.07 -5.63
CA ILE A 82 0.87 -0.21 -6.44
C ILE A 82 2.13 0.16 -5.63
N GLY A 83 2.15 1.31 -4.95
CA GLY A 83 3.25 1.73 -4.09
C GLY A 83 3.54 0.74 -2.96
N MET A 84 2.52 0.23 -2.30
CA MET A 84 2.65 -0.80 -1.25
C MET A 84 3.20 -2.12 -1.79
N TRP A 85 2.86 -2.48 -3.03
CA TRP A 85 3.44 -3.63 -3.68
C TRP A 85 4.94 -3.42 -3.97
N PHE A 86 5.31 -2.25 -4.50
CA PHE A 86 6.72 -1.89 -4.73
C PHE A 86 7.53 -1.82 -3.44
N GLU A 87 6.93 -1.37 -2.34
CA GLU A 87 7.57 -1.38 -1.03
C GLU A 87 7.99 -2.79 -0.62
N ARG A 88 7.07 -3.75 -0.73
CA ARG A 88 7.38 -5.16 -0.45
C ARG A 88 8.45 -5.71 -1.39
N PHE A 89 8.34 -5.38 -2.67
CA PHE A 89 9.33 -5.76 -3.67
C PHE A 89 10.72 -5.20 -3.32
N VAL A 90 10.84 -3.92 -3.00
CA VAL A 90 12.11 -3.28 -2.64
C VAL A 90 12.69 -3.92 -1.40
N ILE A 91 11.91 -4.11 -0.33
CA ILE A 91 12.42 -4.68 0.92
C ILE A 91 12.94 -6.10 0.70
N ILE A 92 12.18 -6.96 0.04
CA ILE A 92 12.51 -8.37 -0.14
C ILE A 92 13.65 -8.54 -1.14
N VAL A 93 13.52 -7.95 -2.31
CA VAL A 93 14.48 -8.16 -3.42
C VAL A 93 15.82 -7.54 -3.11
N THR A 94 15.87 -6.34 -2.52
CA THR A 94 17.15 -5.73 -2.15
C THR A 94 17.87 -6.47 -1.04
N SER A 95 17.11 -7.09 -0.12
CA SER A 95 17.70 -7.92 0.94
C SER A 95 18.29 -9.22 0.40
N ILE A 96 17.62 -9.86 -0.55
CA ILE A 96 18.12 -11.09 -1.20
C ILE A 96 19.29 -10.78 -2.13
N HIS A 97 19.26 -9.63 -2.79
CA HIS A 97 20.32 -9.22 -3.73
C HIS A 97 21.67 -8.98 -3.04
N ARG A 98 21.64 -8.63 -1.76
CA ARG A 98 22.80 -8.31 -0.93
C ARG A 98 22.75 -9.07 0.38
N ASP A 99 23.12 -10.34 0.33
CA ASP A 99 23.29 -11.16 1.52
C ASP A 99 24.55 -10.76 2.31
N TYR A 100 24.66 -11.22 3.56
CA TYR A 100 25.78 -10.92 4.46
C TYR A 100 27.15 -11.31 3.90
N LEU A 101 27.20 -12.31 3.02
CA LEU A 101 28.42 -12.78 2.39
C LEU A 101 28.59 -12.13 1.01
N PRO A 102 29.66 -11.36 0.77
CA PRO A 102 29.91 -10.77 -0.55
C PRO A 102 29.99 -11.80 -1.69
N ALA A 103 30.34 -13.04 -1.39
CA ALA A 103 30.38 -14.14 -2.36
C ALA A 103 28.98 -14.61 -2.79
N ALA A 104 27.94 -14.33 -2.01
CA ALA A 104 26.55 -14.66 -2.30
C ALA A 104 25.79 -13.54 -3.04
N TRP A 105 26.47 -12.42 -3.36
CA TRP A 105 25.86 -11.32 -4.09
C TRP A 105 25.54 -11.74 -5.52
N GLY A 106 24.26 -11.77 -5.84
CA GLY A 106 23.75 -12.16 -7.15
C GLY A 106 22.69 -11.19 -7.66
N GLU A 107 22.49 -11.17 -8.96
CA GLU A 107 21.36 -10.43 -9.53
C GLU A 107 20.08 -11.28 -9.38
N PHE A 108 19.07 -10.71 -8.69
CA PHE A 108 17.75 -11.32 -8.65
C PHE A 108 17.13 -11.31 -10.04
N LYS A 109 16.86 -12.50 -10.56
CA LYS A 109 16.11 -12.68 -11.82
C LYS A 109 14.84 -13.45 -11.47
N ALA A 110 13.70 -12.79 -11.65
CA ALA A 110 12.40 -13.43 -11.43
C ALA A 110 12.27 -14.65 -12.34
N SER A 111 12.02 -15.82 -11.75
CA SER A 111 11.74 -17.06 -12.44
C SER A 111 10.25 -17.20 -12.72
N PHE A 112 9.86 -18.02 -13.70
CA PHE A 112 8.47 -18.41 -13.91
C PHE A 112 7.84 -19.06 -12.65
N ILE A 113 8.65 -19.72 -11.83
CA ILE A 113 8.20 -20.32 -10.57
C ILE A 113 7.78 -19.23 -9.57
N ASP A 114 8.52 -18.13 -9.48
CA ASP A 114 8.21 -17.01 -8.59
C ASP A 114 6.90 -16.33 -8.98
N ILE A 115 6.67 -16.15 -10.28
CA ILE A 115 5.41 -15.63 -10.82
C ILE A 115 4.26 -16.60 -10.52
N GLY A 116 4.47 -17.89 -10.71
CA GLY A 116 3.48 -18.92 -10.42
C GLY A 116 3.11 -18.97 -8.94
N MET A 117 4.08 -18.86 -8.03
CA MET A 117 3.84 -18.77 -6.58
C MET A 117 3.08 -17.51 -6.21
N PHE A 118 3.40 -16.39 -6.81
CA PHE A 118 2.69 -15.12 -6.56
C PHE A 118 1.21 -15.20 -6.97
N ILE A 119 0.93 -15.69 -8.19
CA ILE A 119 -0.45 -15.89 -8.67
C ILE A 119 -1.18 -16.93 -7.82
N GLY A 120 -0.50 -18.01 -7.44
CA GLY A 120 -1.04 -19.06 -6.59
C GLY A 120 -1.44 -18.54 -5.21
N THR A 121 -0.63 -17.71 -4.57
CA THR A 121 -0.93 -17.08 -3.27
C THR A 121 -2.15 -16.16 -3.35
N ILE A 122 -2.26 -15.37 -4.42
CA ILE A 122 -3.44 -14.54 -4.66
C ILE A 122 -4.69 -15.42 -4.86
N GLY A 123 -4.56 -16.49 -5.64
CA GLY A 123 -5.65 -17.45 -5.86
C GLY A 123 -6.13 -18.11 -4.56
N ILE A 124 -5.21 -18.53 -3.70
CA ILE A 124 -5.53 -19.10 -2.38
C ILE A 124 -6.23 -18.05 -1.52
N PHE A 125 -5.72 -16.82 -1.47
CA PHE A 125 -6.34 -15.75 -0.70
C PHE A 125 -7.79 -15.50 -1.13
N PHE A 126 -8.05 -15.33 -2.42
CA PHE A 126 -9.41 -15.13 -2.91
C PHE A 126 -10.32 -16.33 -2.68
N THR A 127 -9.80 -17.53 -2.83
CA THR A 127 -10.56 -18.76 -2.56
C THR A 127 -10.98 -18.82 -1.08
N LEU A 128 -10.07 -18.58 -0.15
CA LEU A 128 -10.36 -18.58 1.27
C LEU A 128 -11.29 -17.42 1.65
N PHE A 129 -11.11 -16.24 1.04
CA PHE A 129 -11.97 -15.08 1.27
C PHE A 129 -13.42 -15.33 0.82
N LEU A 130 -13.60 -15.87 -0.39
CA LEU A 130 -14.92 -16.21 -0.91
C LEU A 130 -15.58 -17.32 -0.11
N LEU A 131 -14.80 -18.29 0.34
CA LEU A 131 -15.26 -19.37 1.18
C LEU A 131 -15.71 -18.83 2.55
N PHE A 132 -14.93 -17.93 3.14
CA PHE A 132 -15.32 -17.22 4.35
C PHE A 132 -16.61 -16.42 4.15
N ALA A 133 -16.72 -15.64 3.05
CA ALA A 133 -17.91 -14.87 2.72
C ALA A 133 -19.15 -15.73 2.51
N ARG A 134 -18.97 -16.98 2.09
CA ARG A 134 -20.09 -17.94 1.93
C ARG A 134 -20.58 -18.51 3.25
N PHE A 135 -19.67 -18.80 4.19
CA PHE A 135 -20.04 -19.42 5.47
C PHE A 135 -20.35 -18.42 6.58
N PHE A 136 -19.81 -17.23 6.50
CA PHE A 136 -20.00 -16.20 7.52
C PHE A 136 -20.73 -14.97 6.94
N PRO A 137 -21.61 -14.32 7.72
CA PRO A 137 -22.25 -13.07 7.30
C PRO A 137 -21.19 -11.96 7.23
N VAL A 138 -20.83 -11.55 6.02
CA VAL A 138 -19.81 -10.51 5.77
C VAL A 138 -20.35 -9.10 6.07
N LEU A 139 -21.68 -8.93 6.03
CA LEU A 139 -22.32 -7.66 6.31
C LEU A 139 -22.56 -7.49 7.82
N ALA A 140 -22.06 -6.40 8.37
CA ALA A 140 -22.37 -6.01 9.75
C ALA A 140 -23.88 -5.72 9.87
N LEU A 141 -24.59 -6.58 10.60
CA LEU A 141 -26.05 -6.47 10.78
C LEU A 141 -26.47 -5.09 11.32
N ASN A 142 -25.61 -4.42 12.08
CA ASN A 142 -25.85 -3.08 12.59
C ASN A 142 -25.89 -2.02 11.49
N GLU A 143 -24.98 -2.08 10.52
CA GLU A 143 -24.99 -1.15 9.37
C GLU A 143 -26.22 -1.38 8.49
N LEU A 144 -26.56 -2.64 8.24
CA LEU A 144 -27.75 -2.98 7.45
C LEU A 144 -29.05 -2.48 8.12
N LYS A 145 -29.18 -2.64 9.43
CA LYS A 145 -30.33 -2.12 10.20
C LYS A 145 -30.40 -0.59 10.15
N THR A 146 -29.28 0.11 10.21
CA THR A 146 -29.23 1.57 10.13
C THR A 146 -29.67 2.06 8.76
N ILE A 147 -29.18 1.44 7.68
CA ILE A 147 -29.56 1.79 6.31
C ILE A 147 -31.05 1.51 6.06
N LEU A 148 -31.56 0.37 6.50
CA LEU A 148 -32.98 0.02 6.36
C LEU A 148 -33.89 0.97 7.14
N LYS A 149 -33.49 1.38 8.35
CA LYS A 149 -34.25 2.35 9.15
C LYS A 149 -34.30 3.72 8.47
N THR A 150 -33.16 4.23 8.02
CA THR A 150 -33.07 5.52 7.32
C THR A 150 -33.85 5.50 6.01
N SER A 151 -33.79 4.41 5.24
CA SER A 151 -34.55 4.22 4.01
C SER A 151 -36.05 4.17 4.28
N GLY A 152 -36.49 3.47 5.34
CA GLY A 152 -37.90 3.38 5.73
C GLY A 152 -38.48 4.73 6.20
N GLU A 153 -37.72 5.54 6.91
CA GLU A 153 -38.09 6.89 7.30
C GLU A 153 -38.22 7.83 6.09
N SER A 154 -37.33 7.71 5.13
CA SER A 154 -37.40 8.48 3.89
C SER A 154 -38.63 8.15 3.05
N TYR A 155 -39.02 6.87 2.96
CA TYR A 155 -40.25 6.46 2.28
C TYR A 155 -41.52 6.98 2.99
N LYS A 156 -41.56 6.93 4.31
CA LYS A 156 -42.69 7.47 5.07
C LYS A 156 -42.85 8.98 4.89
N ASN A 157 -41.74 9.72 4.86
CA ASN A 157 -41.79 11.16 4.66
C ASN A 157 -42.28 11.55 3.26
N GLN A 158 -41.96 10.75 2.23
CA GLN A 158 -42.47 10.96 0.87
C GLN A 158 -43.98 10.69 0.75
N GLN A 159 -44.50 9.72 1.48
CA GLN A 159 -45.95 9.43 1.47
C GLN A 159 -46.81 10.48 2.23
N ASN A 160 -46.22 11.16 3.22
CA ASN A 160 -46.91 12.20 3.98
C ASN A 160 -46.93 13.58 3.29
N VAL A 161 -46.26 13.74 2.16
CA VAL A 161 -46.21 14.99 1.37
C VAL A 161 -47.21 14.98 0.20
N HIS A 162 -47.89 13.87 -0.05
CA HIS A 162 -48.98 13.71 -1.00
C HIS A 162 -50.30 13.48 -0.24
#